data_48b17ae0e2e2e90ec877f50c4d6b59ef
#
_entry.id   48b17ae0e2e2e90ec877f50c4d6b59ef
#
_cell.length_a   1.000
_cell.length_b   1.000
_cell.length_c   1.000
_cell.angle_alpha   90.00
_cell.angle_beta   90.00
_cell.angle_gamma   90.00
#
_symmetry.space_group_name_H-M   'P 1'
#
loop_
_entity.id
_entity.type
_entity.pdbx_description
1 polymer ?
#
loop_
_entity_poly.entity_id
_entity_poly.type
_entity_poly.pdbx_seq_one_letter_code
_entity_poly.pdbx_strand_id
1 'polypeptide(L)'
;MRDLFLGAGIAHSILVFAVVIAIGLYLGKFKIKGISIGSTWILFVAILLSHFGLRVDATVMNFMKDFGLILFVFSIGLQVGPGFFHSFKKGGLQMNILAVALVLLAVAVTVAIHFITGEDLKTMVGVMSGAVTNTPGLGAAQQTMADSMRAENYLASDITSATSGLASAYAVAYPLGVLLVIALMMFFKAIFKVDLNKEKEVLDNEDNNEDVARRMHCEVENPAVFGMTIKDATKDLGNSIVISRILRDGLMSVPGPDTVLQKGDKLLIVTSQKNVDSLRITFGEEVPMHLQDWEQLDARMVNRKITVTKTNLTGVTLRSLNVRANYGVSVTRVIRSGVGLVARPNLILQMGDVLRVVGPELGIEEVANLVGNQTSTLNHPNLIPIFFGIALGVIFGSTPIAIPGIPQPIKLGLAGGPLIIAILLGYFGPKWKITTYTTQSANLMVREMGISFFMAAVGLGAGQNFASSILDGGYWWILYGALITFIPVCTIGLIARYVCKLNFYQICGLISGGTTDPAVLAFTQGAYGTDYPSVNYATVYPLSMFMRVLVAQLLILLAIA
;
A
#
# COMPACT_ATOMS: atom_id res chain seq x y z
N MET A 1 16.95 19.18 -36.62
CA MET A 1 15.49 19.35 -36.39
C MET A 1 14.71 18.19 -37.04
N ARG A 2 14.88 17.91 -38.37
CA ARG A 2 14.16 16.83 -39.05
C ARG A 2 14.40 15.46 -38.38
N ASP A 3 15.63 15.15 -38.04
CA ASP A 3 16.02 13.89 -37.38
C ASP A 3 15.48 13.77 -35.92
N LEU A 4 15.22 14.91 -35.27
CA LEU A 4 14.62 14.93 -33.93
C LEU A 4 13.13 14.54 -33.96
N PHE A 5 12.40 14.91 -35.02
CA PHE A 5 10.96 14.65 -35.11
C PHE A 5 10.61 13.40 -35.94
N LEU A 6 11.45 13.03 -36.89
CA LEU A 6 11.21 11.95 -37.87
C LEU A 6 12.31 10.87 -37.86
N GLY A 7 13.33 11.01 -37.01
CA GLY A 7 14.42 10.05 -36.88
C GLY A 7 14.07 8.84 -36.01
N ALA A 8 15.03 7.91 -35.89
CA ALA A 8 14.94 6.74 -35.01
C ALA A 8 16.02 6.75 -33.90
N GLY A 9 16.65 7.89 -33.66
CA GLY A 9 17.76 8.00 -32.72
C GLY A 9 17.30 8.17 -31.27
N ILE A 10 18.27 8.16 -30.32
CA ILE A 10 18.02 8.27 -28.88
C ILE A 10 17.27 9.57 -28.54
N ALA A 11 17.66 10.72 -29.10
CA ALA A 11 17.02 12.00 -28.84
C ALA A 11 15.55 12.03 -29.27
N HIS A 12 15.26 11.45 -30.45
CA HIS A 12 13.89 11.26 -30.93
C HIS A 12 13.09 10.38 -29.95
N SER A 13 13.64 9.25 -29.55
CA SER A 13 13.00 8.33 -28.64
C SER A 13 12.65 8.99 -27.29
N ILE A 14 13.58 9.76 -26.71
CA ILE A 14 13.32 10.52 -25.47
C ILE A 14 12.19 11.53 -25.66
N LEU A 15 12.18 12.26 -26.80
CA LEU A 15 11.11 13.21 -27.13
C LEU A 15 9.75 12.50 -27.20
N VAL A 16 9.69 11.36 -27.90
CA VAL A 16 8.46 10.56 -28.05
C VAL A 16 7.97 10.10 -26.66
N PHE A 17 8.83 9.53 -25.83
CA PHE A 17 8.47 9.14 -24.46
C PHE A 17 7.93 10.33 -23.66
N ALA A 18 8.61 11.48 -23.69
CA ALA A 18 8.19 12.67 -22.95
C ALA A 18 6.80 13.15 -23.40
N VAL A 19 6.54 13.19 -24.72
CA VAL A 19 5.25 13.62 -25.29
C VAL A 19 4.13 12.64 -24.94
N VAL A 20 4.36 11.34 -25.14
CA VAL A 20 3.40 10.26 -24.80
C VAL A 20 3.01 10.32 -23.33
N ILE A 21 4.01 10.42 -22.44
CA ILE A 21 3.77 10.47 -21.00
C ILE A 21 3.02 11.75 -20.62
N ALA A 22 3.44 12.92 -21.15
CA ALA A 22 2.81 14.19 -20.83
C ALA A 22 1.32 14.21 -21.25
N ILE A 23 1.01 13.76 -22.49
CA ILE A 23 -0.36 13.67 -22.99
C ILE A 23 -1.16 12.64 -22.16
N GLY A 24 -0.59 11.48 -21.89
CA GLY A 24 -1.26 10.43 -21.11
C GLY A 24 -1.59 10.88 -19.70
N LEU A 25 -0.64 11.53 -18.99
CA LEU A 25 -0.88 12.10 -17.67
C LEU A 25 -1.90 13.24 -17.69
N TYR A 26 -1.89 14.07 -18.74
CA TYR A 26 -2.88 15.13 -18.91
C TYR A 26 -4.29 14.54 -19.06
N LEU A 27 -4.45 13.54 -19.93
CA LEU A 27 -5.72 12.83 -20.10
C LEU A 27 -6.13 12.10 -18.82
N GLY A 28 -5.18 11.56 -18.06
CA GLY A 28 -5.42 10.91 -16.77
C GLY A 28 -6.03 11.83 -15.69
N LYS A 29 -5.96 13.15 -15.85
CA LYS A 29 -6.63 14.11 -14.95
C LYS A 29 -8.14 14.20 -15.18
N PHE A 30 -8.62 13.82 -16.36
CA PHE A 30 -10.05 13.86 -16.65
C PHE A 30 -10.78 12.76 -15.89
N LYS A 31 -11.82 13.18 -15.19
CA LYS A 31 -12.73 12.28 -14.47
C LYS A 31 -14.07 12.21 -15.18
N ILE A 32 -14.46 11.05 -15.63
CA ILE A 32 -15.78 10.82 -16.21
C ILE A 32 -16.68 10.24 -15.10
N LYS A 33 -17.69 10.99 -14.67
CA LYS A 33 -18.57 10.62 -13.55
C LYS A 33 -17.80 10.26 -12.26
N GLY A 34 -16.69 10.97 -11.97
CA GLY A 34 -15.87 10.72 -10.79
C GLY A 34 -14.80 9.63 -10.94
N ILE A 35 -14.80 8.87 -12.05
CA ILE A 35 -13.86 7.80 -12.34
C ILE A 35 -12.72 8.34 -13.21
N SER A 36 -11.47 8.04 -12.84
CA SER A 36 -10.28 8.31 -13.65
C SER A 36 -9.50 7.03 -13.86
N ILE A 37 -9.05 6.78 -15.07
CA ILE A 37 -8.16 5.65 -15.42
C ILE A 37 -6.69 6.00 -15.07
N GLY A 38 -6.44 7.25 -14.67
CA GLY A 38 -5.12 7.69 -14.18
C GLY A 38 -4.01 7.56 -15.22
N SER A 39 -2.83 7.09 -14.78
CA SER A 39 -1.63 6.92 -15.62
C SER A 39 -1.79 5.86 -16.73
N THR A 40 -2.84 5.04 -16.70
CA THR A 40 -3.10 4.06 -17.80
C THR A 40 -3.40 4.74 -19.14
N TRP A 41 -3.85 5.99 -19.14
CA TRP A 41 -3.97 6.76 -20.39
C TRP A 41 -2.66 6.83 -21.18
N ILE A 42 -1.51 6.73 -20.52
CA ILE A 42 -0.19 6.68 -21.18
C ILE A 42 -0.13 5.50 -22.15
N LEU A 43 -0.61 4.32 -21.73
CA LEU A 43 -0.66 3.12 -22.57
C LEU A 43 -1.47 3.37 -23.85
N PHE A 44 -2.68 3.93 -23.72
CA PHE A 44 -3.56 4.16 -24.86
C PHE A 44 -3.03 5.23 -25.81
N VAL A 45 -2.47 6.32 -25.29
CA VAL A 45 -1.79 7.35 -26.08
C VAL A 45 -0.60 6.75 -26.83
N ALA A 46 0.21 5.92 -26.17
CA ALA A 46 1.34 5.23 -26.75
C ALA A 46 0.91 4.29 -27.90
N ILE A 47 -0.13 3.48 -27.67
CA ILE A 47 -0.72 2.60 -28.71
C ILE A 47 -1.17 3.42 -29.91
N LEU A 48 -1.93 4.50 -29.68
CA LEU A 48 -2.46 5.35 -30.72
C LEU A 48 -1.34 5.97 -31.57
N LEU A 49 -0.36 6.59 -30.93
CA LEU A 49 0.75 7.25 -31.64
C LEU A 49 1.64 6.23 -32.38
N SER A 50 1.87 5.06 -31.82
CA SER A 50 2.61 3.98 -32.48
C SER A 50 1.85 3.43 -33.69
N HIS A 51 0.51 3.33 -33.60
CA HIS A 51 -0.35 2.93 -34.72
C HIS A 51 -0.21 3.91 -35.91
N PHE A 52 -0.10 5.21 -35.63
CA PHE A 52 0.15 6.24 -36.68
C PHE A 52 1.61 6.33 -37.14
N GLY A 53 2.45 5.34 -36.78
CA GLY A 53 3.80 5.20 -37.30
C GLY A 53 4.90 5.86 -36.47
N LEU A 54 4.60 6.36 -35.28
CA LEU A 54 5.62 6.87 -34.37
C LEU A 54 6.45 5.70 -33.83
N ARG A 55 7.76 5.72 -34.11
CA ARG A 55 8.68 4.63 -33.73
C ARG A 55 9.77 5.15 -32.83
N VAL A 56 10.28 4.31 -31.96
CA VAL A 56 11.40 4.59 -31.05
C VAL A 56 12.49 3.53 -31.25
N ASP A 57 13.72 3.88 -30.88
CA ASP A 57 14.82 2.92 -30.86
C ASP A 57 14.50 1.73 -29.94
N ALA A 58 14.72 0.52 -30.43
CA ALA A 58 14.36 -0.70 -29.71
C ALA A 58 15.15 -0.86 -28.40
N THR A 59 16.40 -0.40 -28.36
CA THR A 59 17.25 -0.46 -27.16
C THR A 59 16.71 0.48 -26.08
N VAL A 60 16.37 1.72 -26.48
CA VAL A 60 15.75 2.71 -25.57
C VAL A 60 14.42 2.19 -25.06
N MET A 61 13.57 1.64 -25.93
CA MET A 61 12.26 1.09 -25.56
C MET A 61 12.39 -0.05 -24.54
N ASN A 62 13.28 -1.00 -24.76
CA ASN A 62 13.50 -2.12 -23.84
C ASN A 62 14.08 -1.65 -22.50
N PHE A 63 15.05 -0.72 -22.54
CA PHE A 63 15.59 -0.15 -21.31
C PHE A 63 14.49 0.58 -20.49
N MET A 64 13.69 1.43 -21.12
CA MET A 64 12.60 2.16 -20.45
C MET A 64 11.54 1.22 -19.89
N LYS A 65 11.23 0.12 -20.61
CA LYS A 65 10.31 -0.91 -20.14
C LYS A 65 10.84 -1.60 -18.89
N ASP A 66 12.04 -2.15 -18.95
CA ASP A 66 12.59 -2.96 -17.87
C ASP A 66 12.95 -2.12 -16.65
N PHE A 67 13.58 -0.96 -16.84
CA PHE A 67 13.92 -0.04 -15.76
C PHE A 67 12.67 0.57 -15.12
N GLY A 68 11.68 0.95 -15.94
CA GLY A 68 10.38 1.43 -15.46
C GLY A 68 9.65 0.39 -14.61
N LEU A 69 9.65 -0.87 -15.04
CA LEU A 69 9.06 -1.98 -14.29
C LEU A 69 9.74 -2.15 -12.93
N ILE A 70 11.08 -2.17 -12.89
CA ILE A 70 11.87 -2.32 -11.65
C ILE A 70 11.53 -1.19 -10.67
N LEU A 71 11.59 0.08 -11.11
CA LEU A 71 11.29 1.24 -10.25
C LEU A 71 9.88 1.16 -9.70
N PHE A 72 8.91 0.83 -10.54
CA PHE A 72 7.50 0.73 -10.17
C PHE A 72 7.27 -0.36 -9.13
N VAL A 73 7.73 -1.57 -9.39
CA VAL A 73 7.52 -2.73 -8.52
C VAL A 73 8.28 -2.59 -7.20
N PHE A 74 9.51 -2.07 -7.24
CA PHE A 74 10.31 -1.82 -6.04
C PHE A 74 9.66 -0.79 -5.12
N SER A 75 9.18 0.32 -5.69
CA SER A 75 8.46 1.37 -4.92
C SER A 75 7.21 0.82 -4.24
N ILE A 76 6.43 -0.02 -4.93
CA ILE A 76 5.28 -0.71 -4.34
C ILE A 76 5.73 -1.61 -3.18
N GLY A 77 6.77 -2.43 -3.38
CA GLY A 77 7.29 -3.32 -2.36
C GLY A 77 7.72 -2.60 -1.08
N LEU A 78 8.41 -1.46 -1.22
CA LEU A 78 8.78 -0.61 -0.07
C LEU A 78 7.57 -0.03 0.66
N GLN A 79 6.55 0.42 -0.06
CA GLN A 79 5.34 0.99 0.52
C GLN A 79 4.55 -0.05 1.32
N VAL A 80 4.48 -1.25 0.79
CA VAL A 80 3.67 -2.36 1.31
C VAL A 80 4.39 -3.15 2.41
N GLY A 81 5.73 -3.23 2.33
CA GLY A 81 6.56 -4.06 3.22
C GLY A 81 6.27 -3.94 4.70
N PRO A 82 6.15 -2.74 5.29
CA PRO A 82 5.85 -2.58 6.72
C PRO A 82 4.56 -3.26 7.17
N GLY A 83 3.52 -3.25 6.32
CA GLY A 83 2.22 -3.85 6.61
C GLY A 83 2.12 -5.33 6.27
N PHE A 84 2.98 -5.87 5.40
CA PHE A 84 2.86 -7.20 4.83
C PHE A 84 2.73 -8.31 5.89
N PHE A 85 3.67 -8.37 6.84
CA PHE A 85 3.65 -9.40 7.88
C PHE A 85 2.59 -9.15 8.95
N HIS A 86 2.13 -7.91 9.13
CA HIS A 86 1.02 -7.60 10.04
C HIS A 86 -0.33 -8.04 9.47
N SER A 87 -0.48 -8.07 8.16
CA SER A 87 -1.71 -8.49 7.48
C SER A 87 -2.07 -9.96 7.71
N PHE A 88 -1.14 -10.78 8.18
CA PHE A 88 -1.38 -12.19 8.57
C PHE A 88 -1.82 -12.36 10.03
N LYS A 89 -1.85 -11.29 10.84
CA LYS A 89 -2.35 -11.33 12.22
C LYS A 89 -3.87 -11.20 12.25
N LYS A 90 -4.47 -11.31 13.45
CA LYS A 90 -5.93 -11.34 13.70
C LYS A 90 -6.76 -10.45 12.75
N GLY A 91 -7.74 -11.03 12.06
CA GLY A 91 -8.62 -10.36 11.10
C GLY A 91 -8.09 -10.33 9.66
N GLY A 92 -6.79 -10.11 9.44
CA GLY A 92 -6.20 -10.04 8.11
C GLY A 92 -6.06 -11.39 7.41
N LEU A 93 -5.93 -12.50 8.15
CA LEU A 93 -5.79 -13.84 7.57
C LEU A 93 -7.01 -14.24 6.75
N GLN A 94 -8.22 -14.01 7.24
CA GLN A 94 -9.46 -14.32 6.52
C GLN A 94 -9.55 -13.54 5.21
N MET A 95 -9.21 -12.25 5.24
CA MET A 95 -9.22 -11.41 4.04
C MET A 95 -8.15 -11.85 3.04
N ASN A 96 -6.97 -12.22 3.50
CA ASN A 96 -5.90 -12.74 2.64
C ASN A 96 -6.27 -14.09 2.00
N ILE A 97 -6.95 -14.99 2.73
CA ILE A 97 -7.47 -16.24 2.16
C ILE A 97 -8.48 -15.95 1.04
N LEU A 98 -9.42 -15.03 1.26
CA LEU A 98 -10.38 -14.62 0.23
C LEU A 98 -9.70 -13.97 -0.98
N ALA A 99 -8.66 -13.17 -0.75
CA ALA A 99 -7.89 -12.56 -1.82
C ALA A 99 -7.11 -13.60 -2.65
N VAL A 100 -6.51 -14.60 -2.00
CA VAL A 100 -5.88 -15.74 -2.70
C VAL A 100 -6.92 -16.52 -3.49
N ALA A 101 -8.08 -16.80 -2.90
CA ALA A 101 -9.17 -17.49 -3.59
C ALA A 101 -9.65 -16.70 -4.83
N LEU A 102 -9.72 -15.36 -4.73
CA LEU A 102 -10.06 -14.49 -5.87
C LEU A 102 -9.03 -14.61 -6.99
N VAL A 103 -7.73 -14.61 -6.66
CA VAL A 103 -6.66 -14.79 -7.65
C VAL A 103 -6.74 -16.17 -8.30
N LEU A 104 -6.84 -17.24 -7.51
CA LEU A 104 -6.90 -18.61 -8.02
C LEU A 104 -8.15 -18.86 -8.88
N LEU A 105 -9.28 -18.27 -8.49
CA LEU A 105 -10.51 -18.38 -9.28
C LEU A 105 -10.38 -17.66 -10.63
N ALA A 106 -9.72 -16.47 -10.65
CA ALA A 106 -9.42 -15.78 -11.91
C ALA A 106 -8.53 -16.63 -12.83
N VAL A 107 -7.53 -17.32 -12.27
CA VAL A 107 -6.69 -18.29 -13.00
C VAL A 107 -7.53 -19.44 -13.53
N ALA A 108 -8.36 -20.04 -12.70
CA ALA A 108 -9.22 -21.16 -13.10
C ALA A 108 -10.16 -20.78 -14.25
N VAL A 109 -10.77 -19.58 -14.19
CA VAL A 109 -11.60 -19.05 -15.28
C VAL A 109 -10.77 -18.82 -16.54
N THR A 110 -9.56 -18.28 -16.43
CA THR A 110 -8.66 -18.04 -17.55
C THR A 110 -8.30 -19.35 -18.27
N VAL A 111 -7.91 -20.36 -17.50
CA VAL A 111 -7.55 -21.69 -18.01
C VAL A 111 -8.79 -22.40 -18.58
N ALA A 112 -9.96 -22.27 -17.94
CA ALA A 112 -11.20 -22.82 -18.48
C ALA A 112 -11.58 -22.20 -19.83
N ILE A 113 -11.45 -20.89 -20.00
CA ILE A 113 -11.70 -20.21 -21.28
C ILE A 113 -10.72 -20.73 -22.33
N HIS A 114 -9.43 -20.86 -22.02
CA HIS A 114 -8.43 -21.43 -22.93
C HIS A 114 -8.87 -22.80 -23.46
N PHE A 115 -9.27 -23.74 -22.58
CA PHE A 115 -9.71 -25.05 -23.00
C PHE A 115 -11.04 -25.08 -23.77
N ILE A 116 -11.97 -24.16 -23.45
CA ILE A 116 -13.28 -24.11 -24.11
C ILE A 116 -13.19 -23.49 -25.50
N THR A 117 -12.38 -22.43 -25.64
CA THR A 117 -12.34 -21.62 -26.87
C THR A 117 -11.18 -21.99 -27.79
N GLY A 118 -10.15 -22.68 -27.27
CA GLY A 118 -8.90 -22.93 -27.99
C GLY A 118 -7.99 -21.71 -28.14
N GLU A 119 -8.32 -20.59 -27.49
CA GLU A 119 -7.48 -19.37 -27.52
C GLU A 119 -6.11 -19.68 -26.89
N ASP A 120 -5.03 -19.11 -27.45
CA ASP A 120 -3.68 -19.38 -26.93
C ASP A 120 -3.54 -18.94 -25.47
N LEU A 121 -2.99 -19.82 -24.64
CA LEU A 121 -2.83 -19.56 -23.20
C LEU A 121 -1.92 -18.32 -22.94
N LYS A 122 -0.94 -18.08 -23.82
CA LYS A 122 -0.08 -16.87 -23.73
C LYS A 122 -0.93 -15.61 -23.87
N THR A 123 -1.78 -15.55 -24.88
CA THR A 123 -2.75 -14.47 -25.07
C THR A 123 -3.66 -14.30 -23.87
N MET A 124 -4.19 -15.42 -23.35
CA MET A 124 -5.08 -15.43 -22.19
C MET A 124 -4.40 -14.90 -20.92
N VAL A 125 -3.07 -15.04 -20.74
CA VAL A 125 -2.33 -14.40 -19.65
C VAL A 125 -2.33 -12.87 -19.81
N GLY A 126 -2.20 -12.37 -21.04
CA GLY A 126 -2.35 -10.94 -21.34
C GLY A 126 -3.76 -10.43 -21.00
N VAL A 127 -4.81 -11.14 -21.45
CA VAL A 127 -6.22 -10.83 -21.14
C VAL A 127 -6.46 -10.84 -19.63
N MET A 128 -6.01 -11.88 -18.92
CA MET A 128 -6.14 -11.99 -17.46
C MET A 128 -5.48 -10.81 -16.76
N SER A 129 -4.24 -10.48 -17.12
CA SER A 129 -3.51 -9.37 -16.51
C SER A 129 -4.21 -8.03 -16.73
N GLY A 130 -4.82 -7.83 -17.91
CA GLY A 130 -5.62 -6.65 -18.23
C GLY A 130 -6.93 -6.62 -17.45
N ALA A 131 -7.68 -7.72 -17.44
CA ALA A 131 -8.97 -7.86 -16.78
C ALA A 131 -8.91 -7.54 -15.26
N VAL A 132 -7.78 -7.84 -14.62
CA VAL A 132 -7.56 -7.58 -13.19
C VAL A 132 -6.58 -6.43 -12.94
N THR A 133 -6.33 -5.61 -13.96
CA THR A 133 -5.49 -4.39 -13.92
C THR A 133 -4.06 -4.61 -13.40
N ASN A 134 -3.53 -5.84 -13.54
CA ASN A 134 -2.23 -6.21 -12.98
C ASN A 134 -1.06 -5.94 -13.94
N THR A 135 -0.60 -4.71 -13.97
CA THR A 135 0.57 -4.28 -14.76
C THR A 135 1.87 -5.01 -14.40
N PRO A 136 2.23 -5.24 -13.13
CA PRO A 136 3.41 -6.03 -12.79
C PRO A 136 3.33 -7.48 -13.26
N GLY A 137 2.15 -8.08 -13.26
CA GLY A 137 1.92 -9.42 -13.81
C GLY A 137 2.16 -9.47 -15.32
N LEU A 138 1.69 -8.47 -16.07
CA LEU A 138 2.01 -8.34 -17.50
C LEU A 138 3.52 -8.26 -17.72
N GLY A 139 4.21 -7.39 -16.96
CA GLY A 139 5.67 -7.23 -17.07
C GLY A 139 6.41 -8.53 -16.78
N ALA A 140 6.00 -9.26 -15.75
CA ALA A 140 6.55 -10.56 -15.38
C ALA A 140 6.29 -11.62 -16.48
N ALA A 141 5.09 -11.66 -17.05
CA ALA A 141 4.73 -12.53 -18.16
C ALA A 141 5.59 -12.25 -19.41
N GLN A 142 5.70 -10.97 -19.79
CA GLN A 142 6.55 -10.57 -20.93
C GLN A 142 8.02 -10.91 -20.72
N GLN A 143 8.54 -10.71 -19.52
CA GLN A 143 9.94 -11.04 -19.20
C GLN A 143 10.17 -12.55 -19.28
N THR A 144 9.29 -13.34 -18.65
CA THR A 144 9.38 -14.81 -18.68
C THR A 144 9.31 -15.35 -20.11
N MET A 145 8.37 -14.82 -20.92
CA MET A 145 8.25 -15.15 -22.33
C MET A 145 9.54 -14.86 -23.09
N ALA A 146 10.05 -13.63 -22.94
CA ALA A 146 11.27 -13.21 -23.62
C ALA A 146 12.50 -14.05 -23.21
N ASP A 147 12.64 -14.36 -21.92
CA ASP A 147 13.77 -15.16 -21.41
C ASP A 147 13.70 -16.62 -21.89
N SER A 148 12.51 -17.22 -21.92
CA SER A 148 12.30 -18.58 -22.44
C SER A 148 12.60 -18.66 -23.94
N MET A 149 12.07 -17.72 -24.72
CA MET A 149 12.31 -17.67 -26.16
C MET A 149 13.79 -17.39 -26.51
N ARG A 150 14.49 -16.57 -25.71
CA ARG A 150 15.94 -16.38 -25.86
C ARG A 150 16.73 -17.64 -25.57
N ALA A 151 16.34 -18.41 -24.54
CA ALA A 151 16.98 -19.68 -24.21
C ALA A 151 16.85 -20.73 -25.34
N GLU A 152 15.77 -20.64 -26.10
CA GLU A 152 15.49 -21.49 -27.27
C GLU A 152 16.05 -20.89 -28.58
N ASN A 153 16.81 -19.79 -28.54
CA ASN A 153 17.44 -19.11 -29.67
C ASN A 153 16.46 -18.55 -30.73
N TYR A 154 15.26 -18.12 -30.31
CA TYR A 154 14.34 -17.40 -31.22
C TYR A 154 14.94 -16.06 -31.67
N LEU A 155 14.51 -15.59 -32.85
CA LEU A 155 14.90 -14.28 -33.36
C LEU A 155 14.34 -13.14 -32.50
N ALA A 156 15.07 -12.04 -32.40
CA ALA A 156 14.62 -10.87 -31.64
C ALA A 156 13.29 -10.29 -32.12
N SER A 157 13.00 -10.41 -33.42
CA SER A 157 11.69 -10.05 -34.02
C SER A 157 10.54 -10.86 -33.45
N ASP A 158 10.74 -12.18 -33.31
CA ASP A 158 9.70 -13.10 -32.86
C ASP A 158 9.41 -12.89 -31.36
N ILE A 159 10.46 -12.66 -30.56
CA ILE A 159 10.34 -12.29 -29.16
C ILE A 159 9.56 -10.99 -28.99
N THR A 160 9.89 -9.99 -29.83
CA THR A 160 9.18 -8.71 -29.80
C THR A 160 7.72 -8.87 -30.20
N SER A 161 7.42 -9.66 -31.22
CA SER A 161 6.04 -9.94 -31.66
C SER A 161 5.24 -10.63 -30.57
N ALA A 162 5.80 -11.70 -29.95
CA ALA A 162 5.13 -12.44 -28.88
C ALA A 162 4.84 -11.56 -27.66
N THR A 163 5.83 -10.78 -27.20
CA THR A 163 5.63 -9.87 -26.05
C THR A 163 4.68 -8.72 -26.35
N SER A 164 4.62 -8.25 -27.60
CA SER A 164 3.64 -7.25 -28.06
C SER A 164 2.22 -7.79 -28.12
N GLY A 165 2.05 -9.07 -28.49
CA GLY A 165 0.76 -9.77 -28.43
C GLY A 165 0.16 -9.79 -27.02
N LEU A 166 0.98 -10.15 -26.00
CA LEU A 166 0.58 -10.06 -24.60
C LEU A 166 0.12 -8.65 -24.19
N ALA A 167 0.84 -7.61 -24.65
CA ALA A 167 0.51 -6.23 -24.35
C ALA A 167 -0.80 -5.79 -25.03
N SER A 168 -1.05 -6.23 -26.27
CA SER A 168 -2.29 -5.96 -27.00
C SER A 168 -3.50 -6.58 -26.30
N ALA A 169 -3.39 -7.85 -25.90
CA ALA A 169 -4.43 -8.56 -25.15
C ALA A 169 -4.74 -7.89 -23.80
N TYR A 170 -3.69 -7.46 -23.08
CA TYR A 170 -3.83 -6.66 -21.86
C TYR A 170 -4.59 -5.36 -22.10
N ALA A 171 -4.18 -4.59 -23.13
CA ALA A 171 -4.77 -3.28 -23.40
C ALA A 171 -6.26 -3.38 -23.79
N VAL A 172 -6.65 -4.44 -24.50
CA VAL A 172 -8.05 -4.68 -24.88
C VAL A 172 -8.92 -5.00 -23.66
N ALA A 173 -8.43 -5.81 -22.73
CA ALA A 173 -9.20 -6.24 -21.55
C ALA A 173 -9.24 -5.20 -20.43
N TYR A 174 -8.23 -4.33 -20.32
CA TYR A 174 -8.03 -3.43 -19.19
C TYR A 174 -9.17 -2.43 -18.92
N PRO A 175 -9.69 -1.68 -19.89
CA PRO A 175 -10.70 -0.66 -19.62
C PRO A 175 -11.98 -1.25 -19.04
N LEU A 176 -12.42 -2.39 -19.61
CA LEU A 176 -13.62 -3.06 -19.12
C LEU A 176 -13.39 -3.69 -17.74
N GLY A 177 -12.17 -4.17 -17.45
CA GLY A 177 -11.79 -4.65 -16.13
C GLY A 177 -12.09 -3.63 -15.03
N VAL A 178 -11.55 -2.40 -15.16
CA VAL A 178 -11.79 -1.30 -14.20
C VAL A 178 -13.27 -0.95 -14.09
N LEU A 179 -13.93 -0.73 -15.24
CA LEU A 179 -15.33 -0.31 -15.26
C LEU A 179 -16.26 -1.38 -14.66
N LEU A 180 -15.97 -2.64 -14.93
CA LEU A 180 -16.78 -3.76 -14.45
C LEU A 180 -16.66 -3.94 -12.93
N VAL A 181 -15.45 -3.81 -12.36
CA VAL A 181 -15.29 -3.89 -10.90
C VAL A 181 -16.02 -2.73 -10.21
N ILE A 182 -15.95 -1.51 -10.76
CA ILE A 182 -16.71 -0.37 -10.24
C ILE A 182 -18.23 -0.62 -10.32
N ALA A 183 -18.71 -1.13 -11.46
CA ALA A 183 -20.12 -1.47 -11.64
C ALA A 183 -20.56 -2.54 -10.63
N LEU A 184 -19.72 -3.56 -10.39
CA LEU A 184 -19.98 -4.60 -9.40
C LEU A 184 -20.01 -4.06 -7.96
N MET A 185 -19.16 -3.07 -7.61
CA MET A 185 -19.26 -2.40 -6.30
C MET A 185 -20.61 -1.69 -6.13
N MET A 186 -21.06 -0.99 -7.17
CA MET A 186 -22.38 -0.34 -7.15
C MET A 186 -23.51 -1.38 -7.07
N PHE A 187 -23.39 -2.47 -7.80
CA PHE A 187 -24.34 -3.59 -7.78
C PHE A 187 -24.40 -4.25 -6.39
N PHE A 188 -23.27 -4.52 -5.75
CA PHE A 188 -23.21 -5.07 -4.40
C PHE A 188 -23.86 -4.13 -3.39
N LYS A 189 -23.61 -2.81 -3.49
CA LYS A 189 -24.31 -1.83 -2.65
C LYS A 189 -25.81 -1.96 -2.76
N ALA A 190 -26.32 -2.11 -3.98
CA ALA A 190 -27.77 -2.20 -4.23
C ALA A 190 -28.35 -3.55 -3.75
N ILE A 191 -27.71 -4.68 -4.10
CA ILE A 191 -28.23 -6.02 -3.79
C ILE A 191 -28.14 -6.35 -2.31
N PHE A 192 -27.08 -5.89 -1.62
CA PHE A 192 -26.94 -6.07 -0.18
C PHE A 192 -27.76 -5.06 0.63
N LYS A 193 -28.47 -4.14 -0.04
CA LYS A 193 -29.25 -3.05 0.60
C LYS A 193 -28.44 -2.32 1.65
N VAL A 194 -27.20 -1.92 1.28
CA VAL A 194 -26.22 -1.36 2.20
C VAL A 194 -26.65 0.02 2.70
N ASP A 195 -26.82 0.15 4.01
CA ASP A 195 -26.89 1.43 4.70
C ASP A 195 -25.47 1.85 5.12
N LEU A 196 -24.90 2.81 4.39
CA LEU A 196 -23.53 3.25 4.59
C LEU A 196 -23.26 3.78 6.00
N ASN A 197 -24.26 4.45 6.62
CA ASN A 197 -24.10 5.01 7.96
C ASN A 197 -24.04 3.91 9.02
N LYS A 198 -24.92 2.91 8.93
CA LYS A 198 -24.90 1.76 9.84
C LYS A 198 -23.63 0.92 9.69
N GLU A 199 -23.20 0.68 8.45
CA GLU A 199 -21.96 -0.06 8.19
C GLU A 199 -20.73 0.69 8.73
N LYS A 200 -20.74 2.03 8.64
CA LYS A 200 -19.68 2.87 9.21
C LYS A 200 -19.69 2.83 10.73
N GLU A 201 -20.86 2.94 11.35
CA GLU A 201 -21.01 2.89 12.81
C GLU A 201 -20.50 1.57 13.39
N VAL A 202 -20.74 0.44 12.71
CA VAL A 202 -20.20 -0.87 13.12
C VAL A 202 -18.68 -0.85 13.11
N LEU A 203 -18.04 -0.31 12.06
CA LEU A 203 -16.59 -0.22 11.99
C LEU A 203 -16.01 0.79 12.98
N ASP A 204 -16.66 1.94 13.16
CA ASP A 204 -16.25 2.93 14.17
C ASP A 204 -16.28 2.31 15.58
N ASN A 205 -17.23 1.41 15.85
CA ASN A 205 -17.31 0.67 17.11
C ASN A 205 -16.29 -0.49 17.21
N GLU A 206 -15.94 -1.14 16.10
CA GLU A 206 -14.91 -2.16 16.03
C GLU A 206 -13.50 -1.55 16.13
N ASP A 207 -13.21 -0.45 15.42
CA ASP A 207 -11.94 0.29 15.51
C ASP A 207 -11.70 0.90 16.90
N ASN A 208 -12.75 1.16 17.66
CA ASN A 208 -12.65 1.53 19.07
C ASN A 208 -12.07 0.40 19.94
N ASN A 209 -11.96 -0.83 19.43
CA ASN A 209 -11.50 -2.00 20.18
C ASN A 209 -10.00 -2.32 20.06
N GLU A 210 -9.24 -1.75 19.10
CA GLU A 210 -7.81 -2.07 18.98
C GLU A 210 -6.94 -0.80 19.00
N ASP A 211 -5.96 -0.77 19.89
CA ASP A 211 -4.76 0.10 20.02
C ASP A 211 -4.81 1.59 19.54
N VAL A 212 -5.96 2.08 19.08
CA VAL A 212 -6.15 3.50 18.78
C VAL A 212 -6.12 4.28 20.09
N ALA A 213 -5.27 5.28 20.15
CA ALA A 213 -5.10 6.08 21.36
C ALA A 213 -6.33 6.95 21.62
N ARG A 214 -7.13 6.58 22.63
CA ARG A 214 -8.24 7.38 23.16
C ARG A 214 -7.77 8.24 24.34
N ARG A 215 -8.38 9.40 24.52
CA ARG A 215 -8.23 10.21 25.73
C ARG A 215 -9.41 9.92 26.65
N MET A 216 -9.10 9.79 27.93
CA MET A 216 -10.07 9.64 29.00
C MET A 216 -9.71 10.64 30.09
N HIS A 217 -10.72 11.32 30.61
CA HIS A 217 -10.59 12.18 31.79
C HIS A 217 -11.28 11.46 32.94
N CYS A 218 -10.57 11.22 34.03
CA CYS A 218 -11.18 10.61 35.21
C CYS A 218 -10.72 11.30 36.48
N GLU A 219 -11.58 11.33 37.48
CA GLU A 219 -11.27 11.77 38.82
C GLU A 219 -10.95 10.54 39.69
N VAL A 220 -9.91 10.64 40.52
CA VAL A 220 -9.54 9.55 41.40
C VAL A 220 -10.49 9.51 42.60
N GLU A 221 -11.46 8.61 42.51
CA GLU A 221 -12.50 8.43 43.53
C GLU A 221 -12.39 7.09 44.26
N ASN A 222 -11.70 6.10 43.66
CA ASN A 222 -11.57 4.77 44.25
C ASN A 222 -10.63 4.77 45.45
N PRO A 223 -11.11 4.45 46.69
CA PRO A 223 -10.27 4.44 47.88
C PRO A 223 -9.10 3.43 47.82
N ALA A 224 -9.24 2.37 47.01
CA ALA A 224 -8.22 1.34 46.87
C ALA A 224 -6.90 1.87 46.27
N VAL A 225 -6.93 2.98 45.53
CA VAL A 225 -5.74 3.55 44.90
C VAL A 225 -5.19 4.78 45.64
N PHE A 226 -5.84 5.23 46.71
CA PHE A 226 -5.34 6.36 47.50
C PHE A 226 -4.03 6.00 48.16
N GLY A 227 -3.00 6.83 48.02
CA GLY A 227 -1.67 6.60 48.55
C GLY A 227 -0.83 5.64 47.71
N MET A 228 -1.38 5.01 46.68
CA MET A 228 -0.59 4.18 45.76
C MET A 228 0.18 5.04 44.78
N THR A 229 1.32 4.52 44.32
CA THR A 229 2.02 5.13 43.17
C THR A 229 1.27 4.84 41.87
N ILE A 230 1.41 5.71 40.88
CA ILE A 230 0.84 5.46 39.54
C ILE A 230 1.33 4.12 38.98
N LYS A 231 2.58 3.77 39.20
CA LYS A 231 3.18 2.49 38.79
C LYS A 231 2.43 1.30 39.40
N ASP A 232 2.13 1.35 40.67
CA ASP A 232 1.44 0.25 41.35
C ASP A 232 -0.03 0.20 40.96
N ALA A 233 -0.71 1.34 40.88
CA ALA A 233 -2.11 1.43 40.47
C ALA A 233 -2.36 0.98 39.02
N THR A 234 -1.34 1.06 38.15
CA THR A 234 -1.46 0.66 36.73
C THR A 234 -0.82 -0.67 36.39
N LYS A 235 -0.26 -1.38 37.38
CA LYS A 235 0.54 -2.63 37.20
C LYS A 235 -0.24 -3.71 36.44
N ASP A 236 -1.50 -3.90 36.78
CA ASP A 236 -2.35 -4.96 36.21
C ASP A 236 -3.12 -4.52 34.94
N LEU A 237 -3.06 -3.23 34.60
CA LEU A 237 -3.78 -2.64 33.47
C LEU A 237 -3.00 -2.72 32.15
N GLY A 238 -1.80 -3.28 32.16
CA GLY A 238 -0.94 -3.48 30.98
C GLY A 238 -0.20 -2.22 30.52
N ASN A 239 0.65 -2.39 29.49
CA ASN A 239 1.58 -1.34 29.02
C ASN A 239 0.95 -0.32 28.04
N SER A 240 -0.39 -0.28 27.92
CA SER A 240 -1.09 0.56 26.94
C SER A 240 -1.76 1.79 27.55
N ILE A 241 -1.23 2.27 28.70
CA ILE A 241 -1.78 3.39 29.44
C ILE A 241 -0.71 4.44 29.65
N VAL A 242 -1.02 5.69 29.34
CA VAL A 242 -0.15 6.85 29.59
C VAL A 242 -0.95 7.89 30.33
N ILE A 243 -0.65 8.13 31.61
CA ILE A 243 -1.20 9.27 32.34
C ILE A 243 -0.40 10.49 31.91
N SER A 244 -1.04 11.33 31.11
CA SER A 244 -0.42 12.48 30.45
C SER A 244 -0.27 13.65 31.41
N ARG A 245 -1.31 13.91 32.22
CA ARG A 245 -1.41 15.05 33.14
C ARG A 245 -2.15 14.64 34.40
N ILE A 246 -1.82 15.29 35.51
CA ILE A 246 -2.56 15.29 36.76
C ILE A 246 -2.84 16.73 37.18
N LEU A 247 -4.09 16.98 37.50
CA LEU A 247 -4.55 18.24 38.08
C LEU A 247 -4.87 18.01 39.55
N ARG A 248 -4.12 18.66 40.45
CA ARG A 248 -4.26 18.59 41.91
C ARG A 248 -4.28 20.00 42.46
N ASP A 249 -5.27 20.35 43.27
CA ASP A 249 -5.40 21.67 43.88
C ASP A 249 -5.25 22.85 42.92
N GLY A 250 -5.77 22.71 41.72
CA GLY A 250 -5.66 23.72 40.64
C GLY A 250 -4.27 23.79 39.98
N LEU A 251 -3.31 22.97 40.40
CA LEU A 251 -1.98 22.90 39.78
C LEU A 251 -1.87 21.66 38.88
N MET A 252 -1.44 21.91 37.64
CA MET A 252 -1.25 20.86 36.65
C MET A 252 0.23 20.47 36.57
N SER A 253 0.47 19.15 36.51
CA SER A 253 1.82 18.60 36.35
C SER A 253 1.82 17.34 35.49
N VAL A 254 2.99 16.95 34.96
CA VAL A 254 3.21 15.66 34.30
C VAL A 254 3.62 14.66 35.38
N PRO A 255 2.74 13.67 35.69
CA PRO A 255 3.04 12.74 36.76
C PRO A 255 4.11 11.73 36.32
N GLY A 256 5.00 11.40 37.25
CA GLY A 256 5.96 10.27 37.11
C GLY A 256 5.35 8.95 37.55
N PRO A 257 6.04 7.82 37.31
CA PRO A 257 5.60 6.50 37.80
C PRO A 257 5.49 6.43 39.32
N ASP A 258 6.29 7.19 40.03
CA ASP A 258 6.34 7.23 41.50
C ASP A 258 5.43 8.30 42.12
N THR A 259 4.65 9.02 41.29
CA THR A 259 3.66 9.99 41.76
C THR A 259 2.57 9.27 42.55
N VAL A 260 2.35 9.71 43.77
CA VAL A 260 1.33 9.15 44.69
C VAL A 260 -0.03 9.77 44.35
N LEU A 261 -1.04 8.93 44.15
CA LEU A 261 -2.41 9.31 43.87
C LEU A 261 -3.15 9.76 45.14
N GLN A 262 -3.94 10.82 45.01
CA GLN A 262 -4.77 11.34 46.10
C GLN A 262 -6.22 11.42 45.66
N LYS A 263 -7.14 11.44 46.64
CA LYS A 263 -8.57 11.64 46.36
C LYS A 263 -8.78 12.98 45.64
N GLY A 264 -9.56 12.97 44.58
CA GLY A 264 -9.89 14.18 43.83
C GLY A 264 -8.87 14.59 42.77
N ASP A 265 -7.76 13.83 42.61
CA ASP A 265 -6.86 14.05 41.47
C ASP A 265 -7.59 13.85 40.15
N LYS A 266 -7.53 14.82 39.25
CA LYS A 266 -8.07 14.69 37.89
C LYS A 266 -6.97 14.26 36.95
N LEU A 267 -7.16 13.13 36.29
CA LEU A 267 -6.19 12.50 35.42
C LEU A 267 -6.61 12.65 33.95
N LEU A 268 -5.67 13.07 33.11
CA LEU A 268 -5.80 12.95 31.65
C LEU A 268 -5.01 11.70 31.21
N ILE A 269 -5.74 10.66 30.83
CA ILE A 269 -5.19 9.37 30.45
C ILE A 269 -5.28 9.18 28.93
N VAL A 270 -4.21 8.69 28.32
CA VAL A 270 -4.20 8.21 26.94
C VAL A 270 -4.07 6.70 26.96
N THR A 271 -5.07 6.03 26.43
CA THR A 271 -5.18 4.56 26.50
C THR A 271 -5.82 3.99 25.24
N SER A 272 -5.86 2.67 25.12
CA SER A 272 -6.68 1.98 24.13
C SER A 272 -8.11 1.79 24.64
N GLN A 273 -9.10 1.70 23.72
CA GLN A 273 -10.50 1.54 24.08
C GLN A 273 -10.76 0.35 25.01
N LYS A 274 -10.08 -0.76 24.81
CA LYS A 274 -10.21 -1.98 25.61
C LYS A 274 -9.88 -1.81 27.10
N ASN A 275 -9.12 -0.78 27.46
CA ASN A 275 -8.72 -0.53 28.84
C ASN A 275 -9.62 0.50 29.55
N VAL A 276 -10.59 1.11 28.85
CA VAL A 276 -11.42 2.18 29.40
C VAL A 276 -12.23 1.69 30.61
N ASP A 277 -12.88 0.52 30.49
CA ASP A 277 -13.70 -0.02 31.58
C ASP A 277 -12.83 -0.42 32.79
N SER A 278 -11.64 -0.98 32.54
CA SER A 278 -10.68 -1.28 33.62
C SER A 278 -10.19 -0.01 34.31
N LEU A 279 -10.00 1.08 33.56
CA LEU A 279 -9.59 2.37 34.11
C LEU A 279 -10.70 3.03 34.94
N ARG A 280 -11.98 2.91 34.50
CA ARG A 280 -13.12 3.36 35.30
C ARG A 280 -13.19 2.64 36.63
N ILE A 281 -13.02 1.32 36.62
CA ILE A 281 -13.02 0.52 37.85
C ILE A 281 -11.84 0.91 38.76
N THR A 282 -10.67 1.18 38.16
CA THR A 282 -9.44 1.45 38.94
C THR A 282 -9.45 2.86 39.51
N PHE A 283 -9.79 3.88 38.74
CA PHE A 283 -9.64 5.27 39.16
C PHE A 283 -10.95 5.95 39.55
N GLY A 284 -12.02 5.69 38.82
CA GLY A 284 -13.31 6.34 38.97
C GLY A 284 -13.97 6.66 37.61
N GLU A 285 -15.15 7.28 37.67
CA GLU A 285 -15.94 7.60 36.48
C GLU A 285 -15.27 8.65 35.59
N GLU A 286 -15.66 8.65 34.30
CA GLU A 286 -15.19 9.61 33.31
C GLU A 286 -15.82 10.98 33.59
N VAL A 287 -15.01 11.99 33.82
CA VAL A 287 -15.47 13.36 34.10
C VAL A 287 -15.54 14.15 32.78
N PRO A 288 -16.67 14.82 32.48
CA PRO A 288 -16.78 15.66 31.29
C PRO A 288 -15.92 16.91 31.44
N MET A 289 -14.69 16.87 30.98
CA MET A 289 -13.82 18.04 30.87
C MET A 289 -13.45 18.27 29.42
N HIS A 290 -13.65 19.49 28.95
CA HIS A 290 -13.24 19.90 27.60
C HIS A 290 -11.73 20.14 27.55
N LEU A 291 -11.12 19.91 26.37
CA LEU A 291 -9.69 20.17 26.17
C LEU A 291 -9.30 21.62 26.49
N GLN A 292 -10.20 22.56 26.22
CA GLN A 292 -10.04 23.98 26.51
C GLN A 292 -9.87 24.27 28.01
N ASP A 293 -10.53 23.50 28.86
CA ASP A 293 -10.42 23.65 30.33
C ASP A 293 -9.01 23.26 30.81
N TRP A 294 -8.42 22.22 30.18
CA TRP A 294 -7.04 21.83 30.46
C TRP A 294 -6.02 22.81 29.89
N GLU A 295 -6.28 23.44 28.76
CA GLU A 295 -5.38 24.43 28.13
C GLU A 295 -5.39 25.77 28.88
N GLN A 296 -6.53 26.19 29.43
CA GLN A 296 -6.63 27.42 30.24
C GLN A 296 -5.93 27.31 31.60
N LEU A 297 -5.91 26.11 32.19
CA LEU A 297 -5.24 25.86 33.47
C LEU A 297 -3.72 25.69 33.32
N ASP A 298 -3.20 25.63 32.08
CA ASP A 298 -1.85 25.15 31.78
C ASP A 298 -0.94 26.21 31.14
N ALA A 299 -0.79 27.36 31.81
CA ALA A 299 0.12 28.44 31.33
C ALA A 299 1.62 28.01 31.26
N ARG A 300 2.00 26.84 31.80
CA ARG A 300 3.39 26.34 31.88
C ARG A 300 3.65 25.08 31.08
N MET A 301 2.61 24.41 30.57
CA MET A 301 2.71 23.11 29.90
C MET A 301 2.27 23.22 28.44
N VAL A 302 3.13 22.87 27.53
CA VAL A 302 2.91 22.96 26.10
C VAL A 302 2.66 21.59 25.51
N ASN A 303 1.76 21.53 24.51
CA ASN A 303 1.51 20.32 23.71
C ASN A 303 2.03 20.57 22.30
N ARG A 304 3.05 19.85 21.90
CA ARG A 304 3.65 19.98 20.55
C ARG A 304 3.73 18.64 19.83
N LYS A 305 3.79 18.73 18.52
CA LYS A 305 4.15 17.61 17.63
C LYS A 305 5.63 17.77 17.29
N ILE A 306 6.42 16.73 17.53
CA ILE A 306 7.85 16.69 17.24
C ILE A 306 8.10 15.49 16.33
N THR A 307 8.83 15.68 15.25
CA THR A 307 9.09 14.64 14.27
C THR A 307 10.47 13.99 14.49
N VAL A 308 10.52 12.69 14.50
CA VAL A 308 11.77 11.93 14.57
C VAL A 308 12.48 12.04 13.23
N THR A 309 13.59 12.76 13.20
CA THR A 309 14.37 13.01 11.98
C THR A 309 15.81 12.49 12.04
N LYS A 310 16.28 12.12 13.24
CA LYS A 310 17.60 11.48 13.39
C LYS A 310 17.57 10.02 13.04
N THR A 311 18.42 9.60 12.13
CA THR A 311 18.53 8.22 11.62
C THR A 311 18.95 7.21 12.70
N ASN A 312 19.78 7.62 13.65
CA ASN A 312 20.26 6.77 14.74
C ASN A 312 19.17 6.37 15.75
N LEU A 313 18.00 7.02 15.70
CA LEU A 313 16.85 6.68 16.54
C LEU A 313 15.93 5.64 15.88
N THR A 314 16.17 5.28 14.64
CA THR A 314 15.45 4.18 13.99
C THR A 314 15.81 2.85 14.64
N GLY A 315 14.80 2.10 15.07
CA GLY A 315 15.00 0.83 15.77
C GLY A 315 15.19 0.97 17.29
N VAL A 316 15.21 2.19 17.83
CA VAL A 316 15.35 2.48 19.25
C VAL A 316 13.96 2.45 19.93
N THR A 317 13.86 1.93 21.14
CA THR A 317 12.58 1.93 21.89
C THR A 317 12.29 3.29 22.49
N LEU A 318 11.01 3.64 22.64
CA LEU A 318 10.61 4.89 23.28
C LEU A 318 11.13 4.98 24.73
N ARG A 319 11.18 3.83 25.46
CA ARG A 319 11.73 3.75 26.82
C ARG A 319 13.18 4.23 26.88
N SER A 320 14.02 3.87 25.90
CA SER A 320 15.45 4.20 25.93
C SER A 320 15.74 5.70 25.73
N LEU A 321 14.78 6.49 25.23
CA LEU A 321 14.90 7.95 25.18
C LEU A 321 14.78 8.59 26.57
N ASN A 322 14.14 7.92 27.50
CA ASN A 322 13.96 8.34 28.91
C ASN A 322 13.51 9.81 29.07
N VAL A 323 12.68 10.28 28.11
CA VAL A 323 12.33 11.71 27.97
C VAL A 323 11.60 12.27 29.18
N ARG A 324 10.85 11.40 29.90
CA ARG A 324 10.12 11.84 31.11
C ARG A 324 11.07 12.15 32.26
N ALA A 325 12.03 11.26 32.53
CA ALA A 325 12.97 11.46 33.62
C ALA A 325 13.98 12.56 33.35
N ASN A 326 14.46 12.68 32.10
CA ASN A 326 15.51 13.64 31.75
C ASN A 326 14.98 15.06 31.48
N TYR A 327 13.76 15.18 30.91
CA TYR A 327 13.26 16.47 30.41
C TYR A 327 11.87 16.84 30.96
N GLY A 328 11.25 16.00 31.80
CA GLY A 328 9.89 16.23 32.31
C GLY A 328 8.80 16.17 31.23
N VAL A 329 9.09 15.56 30.09
CA VAL A 329 8.20 15.52 28.91
C VAL A 329 7.55 14.14 28.79
N SER A 330 6.24 14.12 28.62
CA SER A 330 5.50 12.88 28.33
C SER A 330 5.20 12.76 26.84
N VAL A 331 5.57 11.64 26.24
CA VAL A 331 5.10 11.25 24.90
C VAL A 331 3.75 10.57 25.07
N THR A 332 2.71 11.16 24.51
CA THR A 332 1.31 10.67 24.67
C THR A 332 0.86 9.80 23.51
N ARG A 333 1.33 10.12 22.31
CA ARG A 333 1.05 9.38 21.07
C ARG A 333 2.24 9.38 20.13
N VAL A 334 2.32 8.34 19.32
CA VAL A 334 3.20 8.29 18.14
C VAL A 334 2.32 8.18 16.92
N ILE A 335 2.42 9.14 16.01
CA ILE A 335 1.67 9.14 14.75
C ILE A 335 2.62 8.61 13.68
N ARG A 336 2.29 7.47 13.09
CA ARG A 336 3.03 6.79 12.02
C ARG A 336 2.13 6.62 10.82
N SER A 337 2.53 7.18 9.68
CA SER A 337 1.73 7.10 8.43
C SER A 337 0.25 7.51 8.62
N GLY A 338 0.00 8.52 9.47
CA GLY A 338 -1.36 9.01 9.76
C GLY A 338 -2.07 8.27 10.89
N VAL A 339 -1.60 7.10 11.34
CA VAL A 339 -2.23 6.32 12.41
C VAL A 339 -1.67 6.72 13.77
N GLY A 340 -2.55 7.04 14.72
CA GLY A 340 -2.19 7.39 16.09
C GLY A 340 -2.03 6.16 16.99
N LEU A 341 -0.79 5.82 17.34
CA LEU A 341 -0.45 4.72 18.23
C LEU A 341 -0.29 5.22 19.68
N VAL A 342 -0.65 4.38 20.64
CA VAL A 342 -0.32 4.66 22.07
C VAL A 342 1.20 4.61 22.25
N ALA A 343 1.76 5.58 22.95
CA ALA A 343 3.20 5.70 23.20
C ALA A 343 3.68 4.67 24.26
N ARG A 344 3.67 3.38 23.90
CA ARG A 344 4.12 2.31 24.78
C ARG A 344 5.64 2.37 24.98
N PRO A 345 6.17 2.01 26.16
CA PRO A 345 7.60 2.04 26.43
C PRO A 345 8.44 1.20 25.46
N ASN A 346 7.91 0.08 25.00
CA ASN A 346 8.56 -0.85 24.06
C ASN A 346 8.29 -0.53 22.58
N LEU A 347 7.59 0.57 22.27
CA LEU A 347 7.36 1.00 20.90
C LEU A 347 8.71 1.36 20.26
N ILE A 348 9.02 0.69 19.15
CA ILE A 348 10.21 0.96 18.33
C ILE A 348 9.95 2.18 17.47
N LEU A 349 10.78 3.20 17.61
CA LEU A 349 10.71 4.42 16.83
C LEU A 349 11.23 4.21 15.40
N GLN A 350 10.64 4.96 14.48
CA GLN A 350 11.05 5.02 13.10
C GLN A 350 11.24 6.47 12.66
N MET A 351 12.15 6.69 11.73
CA MET A 351 12.28 8.00 11.10
C MET A 351 10.95 8.41 10.45
N GLY A 352 10.53 9.65 10.65
CA GLY A 352 9.22 10.14 10.20
C GLY A 352 8.07 9.96 11.21
N ASP A 353 8.27 9.25 12.33
CA ASP A 353 7.30 9.21 13.41
C ASP A 353 7.07 10.61 13.97
N VAL A 354 5.81 11.00 14.15
CA VAL A 354 5.46 12.26 14.82
C VAL A 354 5.05 11.96 16.25
N LEU A 355 5.90 12.38 17.18
CA LEU A 355 5.65 12.27 18.62
C LEU A 355 4.74 13.41 19.08
N ARG A 356 3.62 13.11 19.70
CA ARG A 356 2.83 14.09 20.42
C ARG A 356 3.31 14.14 21.85
N VAL A 357 3.92 15.28 22.23
CA VAL A 357 4.59 15.47 23.50
C VAL A 357 3.90 16.54 24.34
N VAL A 358 3.95 16.37 25.64
CA VAL A 358 3.41 17.32 26.63
C VAL A 358 4.45 17.51 27.72
N GLY A 359 4.75 18.76 28.04
CA GLY A 359 5.73 19.12 29.08
C GLY A 359 6.07 20.61 29.09
N PRO A 360 7.00 21.03 29.96
CA PRO A 360 7.54 22.37 29.95
C PRO A 360 8.17 22.71 28.60
N GLU A 361 8.08 23.97 28.17
CA GLU A 361 8.56 24.39 26.84
C GLU A 361 10.04 24.07 26.62
N LEU A 362 10.89 24.36 27.61
CA LEU A 362 12.33 24.03 27.57
C LEU A 362 12.57 22.52 27.43
N GLY A 363 11.82 21.69 28.18
CA GLY A 363 11.94 20.24 28.08
C GLY A 363 11.51 19.71 26.70
N ILE A 364 10.50 20.32 26.10
CA ILE A 364 10.04 19.98 24.74
C ILE A 364 11.10 20.35 23.70
N GLU A 365 11.77 21.50 23.85
CA GLU A 365 12.86 21.91 22.96
C GLU A 365 14.05 20.94 23.04
N GLU A 366 14.41 20.50 24.24
CA GLU A 366 15.46 19.49 24.42
C GLU A 366 15.09 18.14 23.79
N VAL A 367 13.83 17.69 23.95
CA VAL A 367 13.34 16.51 23.28
C VAL A 367 13.31 16.71 21.75
N ALA A 368 12.95 17.89 21.26
CA ALA A 368 13.00 18.22 19.84
C ALA A 368 14.45 18.12 19.29
N ASN A 369 15.41 18.65 20.02
CA ASN A 369 16.83 18.52 19.69
C ASN A 369 17.32 17.06 19.75
N LEU A 370 16.85 16.30 20.73
CA LEU A 370 17.18 14.87 20.89
C LEU A 370 16.71 14.07 19.68
N VAL A 371 15.47 14.26 19.23
CA VAL A 371 14.88 13.51 18.09
C VAL A 371 15.16 14.16 16.73
N GLY A 372 15.69 15.39 16.72
CA GLY A 372 16.07 16.15 15.53
C GLY A 372 15.05 17.18 15.11
N ASN A 373 13.77 16.87 15.06
CA ASN A 373 12.62 17.75 14.71
C ASN A 373 12.83 18.67 13.49
N GLN A 374 13.78 18.32 12.62
CA GLN A 374 14.09 19.07 11.40
C GLN A 374 13.33 18.44 10.24
N THR A 375 12.10 18.89 10.00
CA THR A 375 11.28 18.40 8.88
C THR A 375 11.96 18.59 7.52
N SER A 376 12.85 19.58 7.39
CA SER A 376 13.70 19.77 6.21
C SER A 376 14.61 18.57 5.93
N THR A 377 15.10 17.89 6.96
CA THR A 377 15.93 16.67 6.80
C THR A 377 15.13 15.51 6.20
N LEU A 378 13.82 15.47 6.43
CA LEU A 378 12.93 14.50 5.82
C LEU A 378 12.66 14.78 4.33
N ASN A 379 12.93 16.00 3.87
CA ASN A 379 12.76 16.37 2.46
C ASN A 379 13.90 15.84 1.57
N HIS A 380 15.00 15.36 2.15
CA HIS A 380 16.10 14.76 1.41
C HIS A 380 15.86 13.23 1.30
N PRO A 381 15.43 12.72 0.14
CA PRO A 381 15.23 11.29 -0.04
C PRO A 381 16.60 10.58 0.02
N ASN A 382 16.68 9.51 0.81
CA ASN A 382 17.85 8.65 0.80
C ASN A 382 17.73 7.63 -0.34
N LEU A 383 18.48 7.85 -1.44
CA LEU A 383 18.44 6.98 -2.61
C LEU A 383 19.30 5.72 -2.46
N ILE A 384 20.23 5.70 -1.51
CA ILE A 384 21.16 4.56 -1.31
C ILE A 384 20.41 3.25 -1.07
N PRO A 385 19.44 3.15 -0.13
CA PRO A 385 18.71 1.90 0.09
C PRO A 385 17.87 1.49 -1.12
N ILE A 386 17.38 2.46 -1.91
CA ILE A 386 16.58 2.18 -3.11
C ILE A 386 17.46 1.48 -4.15
N PHE A 387 18.58 2.10 -4.54
CA PHE A 387 19.45 1.53 -5.58
C PHE A 387 20.16 0.26 -5.12
N PHE A 388 20.57 0.19 -3.85
CA PHE A 388 21.12 -1.03 -3.28
C PHE A 388 20.09 -2.16 -3.24
N GLY A 389 18.86 -1.86 -2.84
CA GLY A 389 17.75 -2.80 -2.84
C GLY A 389 17.37 -3.26 -4.25
N ILE A 390 17.37 -2.35 -5.23
CA ILE A 390 17.17 -2.70 -6.64
C ILE A 390 18.29 -3.65 -7.12
N ALA A 391 19.55 -3.35 -6.83
CA ALA A 391 20.66 -4.21 -7.20
C ALA A 391 20.51 -5.62 -6.61
N LEU A 392 20.21 -5.73 -5.31
CA LEU A 392 19.93 -7.01 -4.67
C LEU A 392 18.71 -7.70 -5.29
N GLY A 393 17.66 -6.93 -5.60
CA GLY A 393 16.43 -7.44 -6.22
C GLY A 393 16.68 -8.03 -7.61
N VAL A 394 17.48 -7.35 -8.43
CA VAL A 394 17.88 -7.84 -9.77
C VAL A 394 18.75 -9.10 -9.65
N ILE A 395 19.72 -9.14 -8.75
CA ILE A 395 20.53 -10.33 -8.49
C ILE A 395 19.64 -11.49 -8.06
N PHE A 396 18.78 -11.28 -7.06
CA PHE A 396 17.86 -12.31 -6.57
C PHE A 396 16.87 -12.78 -7.63
N GLY A 397 16.30 -11.84 -8.40
CA GLY A 397 15.36 -12.14 -9.48
C GLY A 397 15.99 -12.88 -10.66
N SER A 398 17.27 -12.65 -10.92
CA SER A 398 18.03 -13.31 -12.00
C SER A 398 18.59 -14.69 -11.59
N THR A 399 18.58 -15.02 -10.29
CA THR A 399 19.06 -16.30 -9.79
C THR A 399 18.12 -17.43 -10.24
N PRO A 400 18.60 -18.45 -10.97
CA PRO A 400 17.78 -19.59 -11.37
C PRO A 400 17.46 -20.49 -10.18
N ILE A 401 16.19 -20.79 -9.96
CA ILE A 401 15.69 -21.69 -8.91
C ILE A 401 15.27 -22.99 -9.59
N ALA A 402 15.99 -24.06 -9.34
CA ALA A 402 15.61 -25.40 -9.82
C ALA A 402 14.50 -25.97 -8.93
N ILE A 403 13.34 -26.27 -9.52
CA ILE A 403 12.23 -26.94 -8.83
C ILE A 403 12.13 -28.35 -9.38
N PRO A 404 12.15 -29.41 -8.51
CA PRO A 404 11.96 -30.78 -8.96
C PRO A 404 10.67 -30.95 -9.75
N GLY A 405 10.76 -31.54 -10.95
CA GLY A 405 9.60 -31.74 -11.83
C GLY A 405 9.35 -30.65 -12.87
N ILE A 406 10.12 -29.55 -12.85
CA ILE A 406 10.07 -28.53 -13.90
C ILE A 406 11.35 -28.61 -14.73
N PRO A 407 11.26 -28.79 -16.06
CA PRO A 407 12.42 -29.02 -16.93
C PRO A 407 13.42 -27.84 -16.96
N GLN A 408 12.94 -26.61 -16.78
CA GLN A 408 13.77 -25.41 -16.79
C GLN A 408 13.73 -24.69 -15.43
N PRO A 409 14.89 -24.15 -14.96
CA PRO A 409 14.92 -23.40 -13.72
C PRO A 409 14.11 -22.11 -13.83
N ILE A 410 13.25 -21.87 -12.83
CA ILE A 410 12.40 -20.68 -12.76
C ILE A 410 13.22 -19.51 -12.23
N LYS A 411 13.09 -18.34 -12.87
CA LYS A 411 13.64 -17.06 -12.38
C LYS A 411 12.47 -16.18 -11.93
N LEU A 412 12.62 -15.47 -10.82
CA LEU A 412 11.63 -14.49 -10.38
C LEU A 412 11.57 -13.25 -11.29
N GLY A 413 12.59 -13.06 -12.10
CA GLY A 413 12.71 -11.98 -13.07
C GLY A 413 12.82 -10.58 -12.44
N LEU A 414 12.79 -9.56 -13.32
CA LEU A 414 12.92 -8.14 -12.95
C LEU A 414 11.68 -7.57 -12.24
N ALA A 415 10.58 -8.31 -12.21
CA ALA A 415 9.39 -7.93 -11.45
C ALA A 415 9.38 -8.58 -10.06
N GLY A 416 9.58 -9.90 -9.97
CA GLY A 416 9.44 -10.65 -8.72
C GLY A 416 10.59 -10.42 -7.73
N GLY A 417 11.82 -10.44 -8.21
CA GLY A 417 13.01 -10.25 -7.37
C GLY A 417 13.01 -8.90 -6.64
N PRO A 418 12.93 -7.77 -7.35
CA PRO A 418 12.86 -6.45 -6.74
C PRO A 418 11.67 -6.27 -5.80
N LEU A 419 10.51 -6.84 -6.11
CA LEU A 419 9.33 -6.80 -5.24
C LEU A 419 9.60 -7.46 -3.88
N ILE A 420 10.13 -8.68 -3.88
CA ILE A 420 10.43 -9.44 -2.66
C ILE A 420 11.47 -8.70 -1.81
N ILE A 421 12.57 -8.28 -2.41
CA ILE A 421 13.63 -7.55 -1.70
C ILE A 421 13.09 -6.24 -1.12
N ALA A 422 12.26 -5.50 -1.86
CA ALA A 422 11.65 -4.27 -1.38
C ALA A 422 10.71 -4.51 -0.19
N ILE A 423 9.88 -5.56 -0.22
CA ILE A 423 9.02 -5.97 0.91
C ILE A 423 9.87 -6.29 2.14
N LEU A 424 10.93 -7.08 1.96
CA LEU A 424 11.84 -7.45 3.05
C LEU A 424 12.57 -6.24 3.63
N LEU A 425 13.09 -5.35 2.78
CA LEU A 425 13.72 -4.10 3.21
C LEU A 425 12.73 -3.16 3.91
N GLY A 426 11.51 -3.04 3.42
CA GLY A 426 10.45 -2.25 4.06
C GLY A 426 10.11 -2.72 5.47
N TYR A 427 10.12 -4.05 5.69
CA TYR A 427 9.78 -4.64 6.98
C TYR A 427 10.97 -4.78 7.92
N PHE A 428 12.10 -5.33 7.43
CA PHE A 428 13.28 -5.61 8.25
C PHE A 428 14.26 -4.44 8.32
N GLY A 429 14.26 -3.54 7.33
CA GLY A 429 15.20 -2.42 7.27
C GLY A 429 15.26 -1.60 8.56
N PRO A 430 14.13 -1.16 9.13
CA PRO A 430 14.13 -0.46 10.42
C PRO A 430 14.72 -1.29 11.58
N LYS A 431 14.54 -2.61 11.58
CA LYS A 431 15.09 -3.52 12.58
C LYS A 431 16.60 -3.66 12.47
N TRP A 432 17.13 -3.62 11.26
CA TRP A 432 18.56 -3.69 10.98
C TRP A 432 19.25 -2.33 10.99
N LYS A 433 18.54 -1.28 11.43
CA LYS A 433 19.03 0.10 11.44
C LYS A 433 19.38 0.63 10.04
N ILE A 434 18.88 -0.01 9.00
CA ILE A 434 18.97 0.49 7.63
C ILE A 434 17.86 1.51 7.47
N THR A 435 18.23 2.75 7.21
CA THR A 435 17.28 3.82 6.97
C THR A 435 16.67 3.65 5.58
N THR A 436 15.62 2.84 5.49
CA THR A 436 14.81 2.66 4.26
C THR A 436 13.79 3.78 4.10
N TYR A 437 13.85 4.80 4.98
CA TYR A 437 12.92 5.92 4.93
C TYR A 437 13.14 6.72 3.64
N THR A 438 12.12 6.69 2.82
CA THR A 438 11.93 7.62 1.70
C THR A 438 10.67 8.41 2.01
N THR A 439 10.66 9.72 1.74
CA THR A 439 9.43 10.47 1.91
C THR A 439 8.32 9.83 1.07
N GLN A 440 7.09 9.84 1.57
CA GLN A 440 5.95 9.30 0.84
C GLN A 440 5.86 9.91 -0.57
N SER A 441 6.10 11.23 -0.68
CA SER A 441 6.12 11.95 -1.96
C SER A 441 7.21 11.44 -2.90
N ALA A 442 8.43 11.19 -2.40
CA ALA A 442 9.53 10.68 -3.23
C ALA A 442 9.24 9.25 -3.69
N ASN A 443 8.73 8.38 -2.82
CA ASN A 443 8.36 7.01 -3.21
C ASN A 443 7.21 7.00 -4.24
N LEU A 444 6.20 7.85 -4.06
CA LEU A 444 5.12 8.02 -5.04
C LEU A 444 5.66 8.54 -6.38
N MET A 445 6.60 9.51 -6.36
CA MET A 445 7.21 10.02 -7.58
C MET A 445 7.97 8.92 -8.34
N VAL A 446 8.81 8.13 -7.65
CA VAL A 446 9.54 7.02 -8.27
C VAL A 446 8.57 5.98 -8.84
N ARG A 447 7.48 5.67 -8.12
CA ARG A 447 6.44 4.77 -8.59
C ARG A 447 5.75 5.29 -9.85
N GLU A 448 5.35 6.56 -9.88
CA GLU A 448 4.67 7.17 -11.02
C GLU A 448 5.61 7.31 -12.23
N MET A 449 6.88 7.60 -12.03
CA MET A 449 7.88 7.58 -13.11
C MET A 449 8.04 6.17 -13.66
N GLY A 450 8.18 5.17 -12.78
CA GLY A 450 8.34 3.77 -13.17
C GLY A 450 7.17 3.26 -14.00
N ILE A 451 5.93 3.46 -13.52
CA ILE A 451 4.74 3.03 -14.27
C ILE A 451 4.58 3.80 -15.58
N SER A 452 4.94 5.09 -15.62
CA SER A 452 4.85 5.91 -16.83
C SER A 452 5.81 5.42 -17.91
N PHE A 453 7.05 5.13 -17.56
CA PHE A 453 8.03 4.57 -18.48
C PHE A 453 7.61 3.20 -19.00
N PHE A 454 7.19 2.33 -18.10
CA PHE A 454 6.72 1.00 -18.44
C PHE A 454 5.51 1.04 -19.39
N MET A 455 4.46 1.81 -19.05
CA MET A 455 3.24 1.91 -19.85
C MET A 455 3.49 2.52 -21.22
N ALA A 456 4.33 3.56 -21.31
CA ALA A 456 4.69 4.17 -22.59
C ALA A 456 5.45 3.18 -23.48
N ALA A 457 6.44 2.46 -22.93
CA ALA A 457 7.22 1.46 -23.68
C ALA A 457 6.33 0.29 -24.17
N VAL A 458 5.48 -0.24 -23.28
CA VAL A 458 4.54 -1.33 -23.60
C VAL A 458 3.55 -0.90 -24.67
N GLY A 459 2.99 0.31 -24.57
CA GLY A 459 2.04 0.83 -25.54
C GLY A 459 2.67 1.12 -26.90
N LEU A 460 3.87 1.70 -26.94
CA LEU A 460 4.62 1.92 -28.18
C LEU A 460 4.98 0.59 -28.87
N GLY A 461 5.31 -0.45 -28.10
CA GLY A 461 5.58 -1.78 -28.61
C GLY A 461 4.33 -2.49 -29.16
N ALA A 462 3.18 -2.31 -28.51
CA ALA A 462 1.94 -2.96 -28.91
C ALA A 462 1.22 -2.28 -30.08
N GLY A 463 1.40 -0.95 -30.26
CA GLY A 463 0.54 -0.15 -31.12
C GLY A 463 0.54 -0.50 -32.59
N GLN A 464 1.63 -1.06 -33.12
CA GLN A 464 1.72 -1.45 -34.52
C GLN A 464 0.74 -2.58 -34.89
N ASN A 465 0.59 -3.57 -34.02
CA ASN A 465 -0.23 -4.75 -34.24
C ASN A 465 -1.58 -4.70 -33.51
N PHE A 466 -1.85 -3.63 -32.75
CA PHE A 466 -3.04 -3.55 -31.89
C PHE A 466 -4.34 -3.62 -32.68
N ALA A 467 -4.46 -2.82 -33.75
CA ALA A 467 -5.67 -2.79 -34.55
C ALA A 467 -5.92 -4.10 -35.33
N SER A 468 -4.87 -4.69 -35.91
CA SER A 468 -4.98 -6.01 -36.57
C SER A 468 -5.35 -7.09 -35.55
N SER A 469 -4.72 -7.11 -34.38
CA SER A 469 -5.05 -8.07 -33.31
C SER A 469 -6.52 -8.00 -32.89
N ILE A 470 -7.13 -6.80 -32.85
CA ILE A 470 -8.55 -6.67 -32.53
C ILE A 470 -9.41 -7.21 -33.69
N LEU A 471 -9.09 -6.86 -34.93
CA LEU A 471 -9.86 -7.25 -36.12
C LEU A 471 -9.78 -8.75 -36.38
N ASP A 472 -8.64 -9.38 -36.06
CA ASP A 472 -8.38 -10.80 -36.25
C ASP A 472 -8.98 -11.68 -35.12
N GLY A 473 -9.94 -11.17 -34.36
CA GLY A 473 -10.68 -11.90 -33.34
C GLY A 473 -10.47 -11.43 -31.89
N GLY A 474 -9.54 -10.48 -31.66
CA GLY A 474 -9.24 -9.94 -30.33
C GLY A 474 -10.38 -9.17 -29.65
N TYR A 475 -11.47 -8.89 -30.36
CA TYR A 475 -12.69 -8.35 -29.74
C TYR A 475 -13.32 -9.34 -28.75
N TRP A 476 -13.10 -10.65 -28.89
CA TRP A 476 -13.50 -11.67 -27.91
C TRP A 476 -12.75 -11.53 -26.60
N TRP A 477 -11.54 -10.98 -26.60
CA TRP A 477 -10.75 -10.77 -25.39
C TRP A 477 -11.44 -9.81 -24.41
N ILE A 478 -12.30 -8.91 -24.93
CA ILE A 478 -13.16 -8.05 -24.11
C ILE A 478 -14.13 -8.92 -23.27
N LEU A 479 -14.79 -9.87 -23.91
CA LEU A 479 -15.71 -10.80 -23.23
C LEU A 479 -14.98 -11.73 -22.27
N TYR A 480 -13.85 -12.28 -22.69
CA TYR A 480 -13.05 -13.16 -21.84
C TYR A 480 -12.53 -12.39 -20.62
N GLY A 481 -12.04 -11.16 -20.79
CA GLY A 481 -11.64 -10.28 -19.71
C GLY A 481 -12.80 -9.97 -18.74
N ALA A 482 -14.00 -9.72 -19.29
CA ALA A 482 -15.19 -9.52 -18.48
C ALA A 482 -15.53 -10.75 -17.62
N LEU A 483 -15.47 -11.96 -18.17
CA LEU A 483 -15.72 -13.19 -17.42
C LEU A 483 -14.66 -13.44 -16.34
N ILE A 484 -13.38 -13.20 -16.64
CA ILE A 484 -12.25 -13.33 -15.71
C ILE A 484 -12.38 -12.34 -14.54
N THR A 485 -13.00 -11.19 -14.74
CA THR A 485 -13.29 -10.22 -13.68
C THR A 485 -14.59 -10.55 -12.96
N PHE A 486 -15.68 -10.75 -13.72
CA PHE A 486 -17.04 -10.90 -13.18
C PHE A 486 -17.17 -12.11 -12.26
N ILE A 487 -16.77 -13.30 -12.73
CA ILE A 487 -16.99 -14.55 -12.01
C ILE A 487 -16.25 -14.54 -10.65
N PRO A 488 -14.94 -14.24 -10.56
CA PRO A 488 -14.24 -14.21 -9.29
C PRO A 488 -14.75 -13.13 -8.35
N VAL A 489 -14.99 -11.92 -8.85
CA VAL A 489 -15.44 -10.79 -8.03
C VAL A 489 -16.83 -11.04 -7.46
N CYS A 490 -17.76 -11.55 -8.27
CA CYS A 490 -19.10 -11.91 -7.78
C CYS A 490 -19.04 -13.03 -6.75
N THR A 491 -18.32 -14.11 -7.05
CA THR A 491 -18.22 -15.26 -6.16
C THR A 491 -17.62 -14.87 -4.81
N ILE A 492 -16.48 -14.20 -4.83
CA ILE A 492 -15.79 -13.79 -3.59
C ILE A 492 -16.58 -12.71 -2.86
N GLY A 493 -17.20 -11.75 -3.56
CA GLY A 493 -18.04 -10.72 -2.95
C GLY A 493 -19.24 -11.31 -2.20
N LEU A 494 -19.91 -12.31 -2.78
CA LEU A 494 -21.01 -13.04 -2.14
C LEU A 494 -20.54 -13.87 -0.94
N ILE A 495 -19.44 -14.60 -1.07
CA ILE A 495 -18.85 -15.37 0.04
C ILE A 495 -18.44 -14.42 1.17
N ALA A 496 -17.78 -13.32 0.86
CA ALA A 496 -17.36 -12.32 1.84
C ALA A 496 -18.55 -11.75 2.62
N ARG A 497 -19.68 -11.47 1.95
CA ARG A 497 -20.87 -10.91 2.60
C ARG A 497 -21.65 -11.94 3.40
N TYR A 498 -22.00 -13.08 2.80
CA TYR A 498 -22.95 -14.01 3.39
C TYR A 498 -22.31 -15.09 4.27
N VAL A 499 -21.11 -15.56 3.91
CA VAL A 499 -20.40 -16.60 4.66
C VAL A 499 -19.49 -15.97 5.71
N CYS A 500 -18.66 -15.03 5.29
CA CYS A 500 -17.68 -14.38 6.16
C CYS A 500 -18.24 -13.19 6.94
N LYS A 501 -19.46 -12.72 6.60
CA LYS A 501 -20.17 -11.59 7.24
C LYS A 501 -19.36 -10.30 7.26
N LEU A 502 -18.52 -10.08 6.25
CA LEU A 502 -17.72 -8.87 6.14
C LEU A 502 -18.60 -7.64 5.89
N ASN A 503 -18.17 -6.52 6.47
CA ASN A 503 -18.75 -5.22 6.23
C ASN A 503 -18.53 -4.79 4.76
N PHE A 504 -19.43 -3.98 4.22
CA PHE A 504 -19.34 -3.53 2.82
C PHE A 504 -18.05 -2.79 2.50
N TYR A 505 -17.54 -1.96 3.41
CA TYR A 505 -16.27 -1.26 3.22
C TYR A 505 -15.06 -2.23 3.21
N GLN A 506 -15.14 -3.30 4.00
CA GLN A 506 -14.15 -4.38 3.99
C GLN A 506 -14.16 -5.12 2.64
N ILE A 507 -15.36 -5.39 2.10
CA ILE A 507 -15.52 -6.01 0.77
C ILE A 507 -14.97 -5.10 -0.32
N CYS A 508 -15.21 -3.78 -0.28
CA CYS A 508 -14.64 -2.83 -1.21
C CYS A 508 -13.10 -2.87 -1.20
N GLY A 509 -12.49 -2.89 -0.02
CA GLY A 509 -11.04 -2.99 0.13
C GLY A 509 -10.49 -4.35 -0.31
N LEU A 510 -11.17 -5.45 0.04
CA LEU A 510 -10.82 -6.81 -0.38
C LEU A 510 -10.80 -6.95 -1.91
N ILE A 511 -11.84 -6.49 -2.58
CA ILE A 511 -11.96 -6.65 -4.04
C ILE A 511 -10.99 -5.73 -4.76
N SER A 512 -10.93 -4.43 -4.41
CA SER A 512 -9.98 -3.51 -5.04
C SER A 512 -8.52 -3.91 -4.80
N GLY A 513 -8.18 -4.41 -3.60
CA GLY A 513 -6.85 -4.93 -3.29
C GLY A 513 -6.57 -6.29 -3.96
N GLY A 514 -7.56 -7.18 -3.99
CA GLY A 514 -7.49 -8.48 -4.65
C GLY A 514 -7.37 -8.39 -6.18
N THR A 515 -8.02 -7.42 -6.81
CA THR A 515 -7.86 -7.10 -8.24
C THR A 515 -6.66 -6.21 -8.53
N THR A 516 -5.94 -5.75 -7.49
CA THR A 516 -4.80 -4.84 -7.59
C THR A 516 -5.14 -3.49 -8.24
N ASP A 517 -6.38 -3.00 -8.05
CA ASP A 517 -6.93 -1.84 -8.76
C ASP A 517 -7.03 -0.57 -7.87
N PRO A 518 -6.07 0.36 -7.99
CA PRO A 518 -6.12 1.64 -7.28
C PRO A 518 -7.26 2.56 -7.75
N ALA A 519 -7.74 2.42 -9.00
CA ALA A 519 -8.82 3.27 -9.53
C ALA A 519 -10.15 2.91 -8.86
N VAL A 520 -10.41 1.61 -8.65
CA VAL A 520 -11.57 1.13 -7.88
C VAL A 520 -11.49 1.60 -6.42
N LEU A 521 -10.31 1.55 -5.80
CA LEU A 521 -10.12 2.08 -4.45
C LEU A 521 -10.44 3.58 -4.38
N ALA A 522 -9.89 4.37 -5.31
CA ALA A 522 -10.15 5.81 -5.36
C ALA A 522 -11.64 6.12 -5.58
N PHE A 523 -12.33 5.33 -6.42
CA PHE A 523 -13.77 5.43 -6.60
C PHE A 523 -14.52 5.16 -5.29
N THR A 524 -14.21 4.07 -4.59
CA THR A 524 -14.90 3.70 -3.35
C THR A 524 -14.70 4.73 -2.24
N GLN A 525 -13.48 5.29 -2.11
CA GLN A 525 -13.20 6.38 -1.17
C GLN A 525 -14.01 7.65 -1.51
N GLY A 526 -13.99 8.06 -2.78
CA GLY A 526 -14.69 9.26 -3.23
C GLY A 526 -16.22 9.12 -3.16
N ALA A 527 -16.76 7.95 -3.51
CA ALA A 527 -18.21 7.71 -3.54
C ALA A 527 -18.82 7.48 -2.15
N TYR A 528 -18.04 6.96 -1.21
CA TYR A 528 -18.53 6.57 0.12
C TYR A 528 -17.98 7.42 1.26
N GLY A 529 -17.07 8.35 0.98
CA GLY A 529 -16.59 9.38 1.91
C GLY A 529 -15.86 8.83 3.15
N THR A 530 -15.10 7.73 3.00
CA THR A 530 -14.40 7.09 4.11
C THR A 530 -13.11 6.42 3.66
N ASP A 531 -12.14 6.32 4.58
CA ASP A 531 -10.85 5.66 4.34
C ASP A 531 -10.84 4.16 4.70
N TYR A 532 -11.93 3.60 5.20
CA TYR A 532 -12.02 2.17 5.57
C TYR A 532 -11.65 1.21 4.44
N PRO A 533 -12.07 1.42 3.16
CA PRO A 533 -11.61 0.58 2.06
C PRO A 533 -10.09 0.54 1.90
N SER A 534 -9.38 1.64 2.22
CA SER A 534 -7.92 1.71 2.11
C SER A 534 -7.19 0.81 3.09
N VAL A 535 -7.68 0.71 4.32
CA VAL A 535 -7.10 -0.17 5.35
C VAL A 535 -7.17 -1.62 4.88
N ASN A 536 -8.34 -2.01 4.38
CA ASN A 536 -8.57 -3.38 3.92
C ASN A 536 -7.85 -3.67 2.59
N TYR A 537 -7.78 -2.69 1.68
CA TYR A 537 -6.94 -2.75 0.49
C TYR A 537 -5.48 -3.00 0.86
N ALA A 538 -4.91 -2.21 1.79
CA ALA A 538 -3.53 -2.37 2.22
C ALA A 538 -3.24 -3.72 2.87
N THR A 539 -4.25 -4.37 3.44
CA THR A 539 -4.14 -5.71 4.05
C THR A 539 -3.96 -6.80 3.00
N VAL A 540 -4.69 -6.75 1.88
CA VAL A 540 -4.73 -7.85 0.89
C VAL A 540 -3.86 -7.58 -0.35
N TYR A 541 -3.67 -6.33 -0.71
CA TYR A 541 -2.94 -5.91 -1.91
C TYR A 541 -1.53 -6.52 -2.04
N PRO A 542 -0.71 -6.59 -0.96
CA PRO A 542 0.64 -7.13 -1.05
C PRO A 542 0.68 -8.58 -1.51
N LEU A 543 -0.16 -9.40 -0.87
CA LEU A 543 -0.22 -10.83 -1.18
C LEU A 543 -0.82 -11.07 -2.57
N SER A 544 -1.90 -10.34 -2.90
CA SER A 544 -2.53 -10.40 -4.22
C SER A 544 -1.57 -10.02 -5.33
N MET A 545 -0.81 -8.94 -5.15
CA MET A 545 0.19 -8.50 -6.11
C MET A 545 1.27 -9.55 -6.34
N PHE A 546 1.82 -10.09 -5.26
CA PHE A 546 2.82 -11.16 -5.32
C PHE A 546 2.30 -12.41 -6.02
N MET A 547 1.11 -12.88 -5.63
CA MET A 547 0.47 -14.06 -6.24
C MET A 547 0.20 -13.86 -7.73
N ARG A 548 -0.28 -12.68 -8.14
CA ARG A 548 -0.57 -12.39 -9.55
C ARG A 548 0.68 -12.35 -10.41
N VAL A 549 1.78 -11.81 -9.88
CA VAL A 549 3.09 -11.83 -10.57
C VAL A 549 3.55 -13.27 -10.78
N LEU A 550 3.52 -14.09 -9.71
CA LEU A 550 3.92 -15.50 -9.80
C LEU A 550 3.05 -16.31 -10.75
N VAL A 551 1.73 -16.14 -10.66
CA VAL A 551 0.78 -16.89 -11.51
C VAL A 551 0.98 -16.53 -12.98
N ALA A 552 1.17 -15.25 -13.31
CA ALA A 552 1.42 -14.83 -14.69
C ALA A 552 2.68 -15.50 -15.26
N GLN A 553 3.76 -15.57 -14.49
CA GLN A 553 4.99 -16.28 -14.88
C GLN A 553 4.75 -17.78 -15.06
N LEU A 554 4.09 -18.42 -14.08
CA LEU A 554 3.84 -19.87 -14.13
C LEU A 554 2.97 -20.26 -15.33
N LEU A 555 1.91 -19.48 -15.64
CA LEU A 555 1.08 -19.74 -16.81
C LEU A 555 1.83 -19.59 -18.12
N ILE A 556 2.74 -18.62 -18.24
CA ILE A 556 3.61 -18.49 -19.42
C ILE A 556 4.56 -19.68 -19.54
N LEU A 557 5.16 -20.12 -18.44
CA LEU A 557 6.04 -21.30 -18.45
C LEU A 557 5.26 -22.57 -18.87
N LEU A 558 4.04 -22.74 -18.36
CA LEU A 558 3.17 -23.84 -18.76
C LEU A 558 2.70 -23.74 -20.23
N ALA A 559 2.58 -22.53 -20.78
CA ALA A 559 2.20 -22.31 -22.16
C ALA A 559 3.34 -22.53 -23.16
N ILE A 560 4.60 -22.55 -22.68
CA ILE A 560 5.78 -22.78 -23.50
C ILE A 560 6.25 -24.25 -23.37
N ALA A 561 6.03 -24.89 -22.20
CA ALA A 561 6.35 -26.30 -21.98
C ALA A 561 5.48 -27.23 -22.85
#